data_1f40dd5449e8b3570176c45288482c31
#
_entry.id   1f40dd5449e8b3570176c45288482c31
#
_cell.length_a   1.000
_cell.length_b   1.000
_cell.length_c   1.000
_cell.angle_alpha   90.00
_cell.angle_beta   90.00
_cell.angle_gamma   90.00
#
_symmetry.space_group_name_H-M   'P 1'
#
loop_
_entity.id
_entity.type
_entity.pdbx_description
1 polymer ?
#
loop_
_entity_poly.entity_id
_entity_poly.type
_entity_poly.pdbx_seq_one_letter_code
_entity_poly.pdbx_strand_id
1 'polypeptide(L)'
;GGATTTSSDNTAVGSSALLSNSTGASNVAIGAYALDAATTANGNSAVGYNALGAATTGNYNVAMGYQALLANVDGDRNVAVGSSALQALDPASNVDMYNVAVGHNAGLAVTTGVQNTLIGGEAGGTITTASNNTAVGYSALQANTSGTDNTAVGSNAGDANTTGSDNTFIGDNAGGGATTGSYNTAVGSGALITLTTADANTAIGYKALEANTSGTDNTAVGFNALDASSTGSDNT
;
A
#
# COMPACT_ATOMS: atom_id res chain seq x y z
N GLY A 1 29.96 11.51 -8.74
CA GLY A 1 29.70 11.61 -7.32
C GLY A 1 30.17 12.94 -6.77
N GLY A 2 29.37 13.55 -5.88
CA GLY A 2 29.81 14.72 -5.13
C GLY A 2 30.97 14.42 -4.17
N ALA A 3 31.31 15.33 -3.31
CA ALA A 3 32.42 15.18 -2.37
C ALA A 3 32.10 14.11 -1.30
N THR A 4 32.49 12.87 -1.58
CA THR A 4 32.42 11.77 -0.61
C THR A 4 33.67 11.85 0.27
N THR A 5 33.48 11.95 1.56
CA THR A 5 34.62 12.13 2.50
C THR A 5 35.10 10.82 3.11
N THR A 6 34.19 9.88 3.41
CA THR A 6 34.53 8.58 4.04
C THR A 6 33.60 7.44 3.61
N SER A 7 32.78 7.64 2.59
CA SER A 7 31.82 6.63 2.12
C SER A 7 32.48 5.53 1.30
N SER A 8 31.99 4.29 1.41
CA SER A 8 32.49 3.13 0.67
C SER A 8 31.36 2.38 -0.04
N ASP A 9 31.75 1.60 -1.06
CA ASP A 9 30.88 0.62 -1.71
C ASP A 9 29.61 1.21 -2.37
N ASN A 10 29.68 2.46 -2.83
CA ASN A 10 28.57 3.11 -3.50
C ASN A 10 28.70 3.03 -5.03
N THR A 11 27.58 2.82 -5.72
CA THR A 11 27.47 2.89 -7.18
C THR A 11 26.60 4.07 -7.57
N ALA A 12 27.10 5.02 -8.37
CA ALA A 12 26.35 6.17 -8.84
C ALA A 12 26.48 6.32 -10.37
N VAL A 13 25.34 6.28 -11.08
CA VAL A 13 25.26 6.45 -12.53
C VAL A 13 24.13 7.42 -12.88
N GLY A 14 24.47 8.59 -13.37
CA GLY A 14 23.48 9.62 -13.75
C GLY A 14 23.88 11.01 -13.29
N SER A 15 23.20 12.03 -13.83
CA SER A 15 23.39 13.42 -13.40
C SER A 15 22.93 13.58 -11.96
N SER A 16 23.79 14.10 -11.09
CA SER A 16 23.50 14.33 -9.67
C SER A 16 23.15 13.07 -8.85
N ALA A 17 23.41 11.86 -9.36
CA ALA A 17 23.23 10.64 -8.56
C ALA A 17 24.19 10.66 -7.36
N LEU A 18 23.67 10.46 -6.13
CA LEU A 18 24.41 10.52 -4.85
C LEU A 18 25.21 11.83 -4.67
N LEU A 19 24.67 12.94 -5.13
CA LEU A 19 25.41 14.22 -5.16
C LEU A 19 25.88 14.67 -3.77
N SER A 20 25.01 14.58 -2.77
CA SER A 20 25.23 15.10 -1.41
C SER A 20 25.87 14.08 -0.46
N ASN A 21 26.18 12.86 -0.92
CA ASN A 21 26.63 11.78 -0.04
C ASN A 21 27.96 12.11 0.63
N SER A 22 27.97 12.10 1.97
CA SER A 22 29.16 12.38 2.79
C SER A 22 29.74 11.13 3.44
N THR A 23 28.94 10.33 4.12
CA THR A 23 29.38 9.13 4.85
C THR A 23 28.53 7.88 4.55
N GLY A 24 27.43 8.01 3.80
CA GLY A 24 26.58 6.89 3.43
C GLY A 24 27.32 5.82 2.61
N ALA A 25 27.07 4.55 2.91
CA ALA A 25 27.77 3.42 2.32
C ALA A 25 26.79 2.39 1.69
N SER A 26 27.31 1.58 0.76
CA SER A 26 26.59 0.47 0.15
C SER A 26 25.28 0.89 -0.58
N ASN A 27 25.25 2.08 -1.17
CA ASN A 27 24.11 2.56 -1.94
C ASN A 27 24.31 2.33 -3.44
N VAL A 28 23.22 2.02 -4.12
CA VAL A 28 23.15 1.98 -5.58
C VAL A 28 22.20 3.07 -6.06
N ALA A 29 22.69 4.03 -6.83
CA ALA A 29 21.92 5.14 -7.41
C ALA A 29 22.10 5.17 -8.93
N ILE A 30 21.07 4.82 -9.67
CA ILE A 30 21.10 4.77 -11.15
C ILE A 30 19.93 5.63 -11.69
N GLY A 31 20.25 6.76 -12.27
CA GLY A 31 19.28 7.73 -12.80
C GLY A 31 19.63 9.15 -12.41
N ALA A 32 19.09 10.13 -13.14
CA ALA A 32 19.28 11.52 -12.77
C ALA A 32 18.56 11.80 -11.44
N TYR A 33 19.25 12.46 -10.51
CA TYR A 33 18.77 12.78 -9.15
C TYR A 33 18.41 11.57 -8.28
N ALA A 34 18.86 10.36 -8.61
CA ALA A 34 18.68 9.21 -7.72
C ALA A 34 19.53 9.40 -6.45
N LEU A 35 18.90 9.33 -5.25
CA LEU A 35 19.57 9.53 -3.95
C LEU A 35 20.41 10.82 -3.86
N ASP A 36 20.00 11.89 -4.55
CA ASP A 36 20.82 13.10 -4.64
C ASP A 36 20.94 13.87 -3.31
N ALA A 37 19.93 13.79 -2.43
CA ALA A 37 19.95 14.39 -1.10
C ALA A 37 20.64 13.51 -0.03
N ALA A 38 20.97 12.25 -0.33
CA ALA A 38 21.50 11.31 0.65
C ALA A 38 22.81 11.83 1.25
N THR A 39 22.86 11.94 2.59
CA THR A 39 24.06 12.39 3.32
C THR A 39 24.73 11.25 4.08
N THR A 40 23.97 10.53 4.89
CA THR A 40 24.44 9.42 5.75
C THR A 40 23.66 8.11 5.51
N ALA A 41 22.71 8.11 4.59
CA ALA A 41 21.87 6.97 4.24
C ALA A 41 22.69 5.76 3.76
N ASN A 42 22.31 4.55 4.18
CA ASN A 42 23.07 3.33 3.88
C ASN A 42 22.18 2.23 3.27
N GLY A 43 22.79 1.40 2.40
CA GLY A 43 22.17 0.18 1.93
C GLY A 43 20.93 0.38 1.03
N ASN A 44 20.77 1.54 0.40
CA ASN A 44 19.64 1.84 -0.46
C ASN A 44 19.93 1.44 -1.93
N SER A 45 18.90 0.97 -2.62
CA SER A 45 18.94 0.72 -4.06
C SER A 45 17.92 1.62 -4.76
N ALA A 46 18.37 2.65 -5.45
CA ALA A 46 17.55 3.62 -6.18
C ALA A 46 17.81 3.56 -7.67
N VAL A 47 16.80 3.20 -8.46
CA VAL A 47 16.91 3.10 -9.92
C VAL A 47 15.75 3.88 -10.56
N GLY A 48 16.04 4.98 -11.22
CA GLY A 48 15.05 5.82 -11.89
C GLY A 48 15.29 7.30 -11.65
N TYR A 49 14.60 8.13 -12.42
CA TYR A 49 14.63 9.58 -12.22
C TYR A 49 14.06 9.92 -10.84
N ASN A 50 14.86 10.59 -10.02
CA ASN A 50 14.48 11.09 -8.69
C ASN A 50 13.95 9.99 -7.74
N ALA A 51 14.40 8.73 -7.93
CA ALA A 51 14.13 7.64 -7.00
C ALA A 51 14.85 7.91 -5.67
N LEU A 52 14.13 7.89 -4.52
CA LEU A 52 14.67 8.27 -3.20
C LEU A 52 15.35 9.65 -3.20
N GLY A 53 14.86 10.60 -4.00
CA GLY A 53 15.51 11.90 -4.17
C GLY A 53 15.63 12.72 -2.90
N ALA A 54 14.67 12.65 -1.99
CA ALA A 54 14.70 13.38 -0.72
C ALA A 54 15.40 12.63 0.43
N ALA A 55 15.80 11.36 0.27
CA ALA A 55 16.35 10.55 1.35
C ALA A 55 17.66 11.11 1.87
N THR A 56 17.70 11.56 3.12
CA THR A 56 18.90 12.07 3.77
C THR A 56 19.56 11.03 4.68
N THR A 57 18.77 10.37 5.52
CA THR A 57 19.23 9.40 6.53
C THR A 57 18.53 8.04 6.41
N GLY A 58 17.46 7.91 5.61
CA GLY A 58 16.70 6.66 5.42
C GLY A 58 17.56 5.53 4.87
N ASN A 59 17.41 4.32 5.45
CA ASN A 59 18.29 3.19 5.19
C ASN A 59 17.51 1.97 4.64
N TYR A 60 18.23 1.11 3.91
CA TYR A 60 17.73 -0.21 3.47
C TYR A 60 16.45 -0.14 2.63
N ASN A 61 16.27 0.92 1.85
CA ASN A 61 15.13 1.07 0.95
C ASN A 61 15.47 0.58 -0.46
N VAL A 62 14.48 0.01 -1.13
CA VAL A 62 14.52 -0.30 -2.55
C VAL A 62 13.52 0.59 -3.29
N ALA A 63 13.97 1.42 -4.20
CA ALA A 63 13.16 2.31 -5.03
C ALA A 63 13.50 2.10 -6.51
N MET A 64 12.60 1.53 -7.26
CA MET A 64 12.79 1.28 -8.70
C MET A 64 11.63 1.87 -9.51
N GLY A 65 11.85 3.00 -10.18
CA GLY A 65 10.84 3.70 -10.96
C GLY A 65 11.00 5.22 -10.91
N TYR A 66 10.29 5.89 -11.81
CA TYR A 66 10.18 7.35 -11.80
C TYR A 66 9.57 7.80 -10.47
N GLN A 67 10.30 8.59 -9.67
CA GLN A 67 9.85 9.15 -8.38
C GLN A 67 9.38 8.10 -7.34
N ALA A 68 9.85 6.85 -7.42
CA ALA A 68 9.58 5.88 -6.36
C ALA A 68 10.24 6.35 -5.04
N LEU A 69 9.48 6.35 -3.92
CA LEU A 69 9.91 6.84 -2.60
C LEU A 69 10.49 8.26 -2.63
N LEU A 70 9.96 9.12 -3.51
CA LEU A 70 10.51 10.47 -3.73
C LEU A 70 10.65 11.28 -2.44
N ALA A 71 9.59 11.32 -1.62
CA ALA A 71 9.54 12.19 -0.44
C ALA A 71 10.19 11.58 0.81
N ASN A 72 10.60 10.31 0.78
CA ASN A 72 11.10 9.59 1.95
C ASN A 72 12.44 10.16 2.43
N VAL A 73 12.41 10.97 3.49
CA VAL A 73 13.60 11.59 4.09
C VAL A 73 14.33 10.61 5.01
N ASP A 74 13.61 10.02 5.95
CA ASP A 74 14.19 9.27 7.08
C ASP A 74 13.62 7.83 7.24
N GLY A 75 12.60 7.42 6.46
CA GLY A 75 11.98 6.10 6.60
C GLY A 75 12.86 4.96 6.12
N ASP A 76 12.88 3.87 6.89
CA ASP A 76 13.71 2.68 6.64
C ASP A 76 12.92 1.49 6.09
N ARG A 77 13.62 0.57 5.39
CA ARG A 77 13.16 -0.78 5.04
C ARG A 77 11.88 -0.82 4.19
N ASN A 78 11.74 0.09 3.25
CA ASN A 78 10.64 0.09 2.29
C ASN A 78 11.07 -0.50 0.95
N VAL A 79 10.12 -1.12 0.27
CA VAL A 79 10.28 -1.58 -1.11
C VAL A 79 9.24 -0.88 -1.99
N ALA A 80 9.68 -0.10 -2.96
CA ALA A 80 8.83 0.60 -3.93
C ALA A 80 9.31 0.30 -5.36
N VAL A 81 8.50 -0.42 -6.11
CA VAL A 81 8.80 -0.79 -7.50
C VAL A 81 7.65 -0.34 -8.41
N GLY A 82 7.90 0.65 -9.22
CA GLY A 82 6.90 1.27 -10.10
C GLY A 82 6.98 2.79 -10.09
N SER A 83 6.44 3.43 -11.13
CA SER A 83 6.35 4.88 -11.17
C SER A 83 5.47 5.37 -10.00
N SER A 84 5.99 6.31 -9.22
CA SER A 84 5.33 6.93 -8.05
C SER A 84 4.88 5.95 -6.95
N ALA A 85 5.46 4.74 -6.89
CA ALA A 85 5.21 3.83 -5.77
C ALA A 85 5.72 4.48 -4.46
N LEU A 86 4.88 4.54 -3.41
CA LEU A 86 5.17 5.17 -2.11
C LEU A 86 5.73 6.61 -2.23
N GLN A 87 5.29 7.36 -3.23
CA GLN A 87 5.87 8.67 -3.55
C GLN A 87 5.84 9.66 -2.38
N ALA A 88 4.74 9.66 -1.61
CA ALA A 88 4.51 10.62 -0.52
C ALA A 88 5.03 10.13 0.84
N LEU A 89 5.63 8.94 0.92
CA LEU A 89 6.11 8.37 2.19
C LEU A 89 7.16 9.27 2.80
N ASP A 90 6.88 9.78 4.01
CA ASP A 90 7.80 10.60 4.78
C ASP A 90 7.43 10.55 6.28
N PRO A 91 7.99 9.63 7.06
CA PRO A 91 7.85 9.65 8.49
C PRO A 91 8.63 10.83 9.08
N ALA A 92 8.10 11.42 10.16
CA ALA A 92 8.74 12.59 10.80
C ALA A 92 10.08 12.27 11.51
N SER A 93 10.52 11.01 11.47
CA SER A 93 11.76 10.55 12.13
C SER A 93 12.26 9.25 11.51
N ASN A 94 13.50 8.88 11.78
CA ASN A 94 14.10 7.63 11.33
C ASN A 94 13.42 6.44 12.03
N VAL A 95 12.58 5.73 11.30
CA VAL A 95 11.80 4.58 11.78
C VAL A 95 11.69 3.48 10.71
N ASP A 96 11.58 2.25 11.19
CA ASP A 96 11.31 1.08 10.36
C ASP A 96 9.84 1.09 9.89
N MET A 97 9.63 1.24 8.59
CA MET A 97 8.29 1.35 8.01
C MET A 97 7.76 0.02 7.47
N TYR A 98 8.64 -0.82 6.88
CA TYR A 98 8.32 -2.12 6.29
C TYR A 98 7.16 -2.11 5.27
N ASN A 99 7.00 -1.05 4.50
CA ASN A 99 6.02 -1.02 3.42
C ASN A 99 6.58 -1.67 2.16
N VAL A 100 5.74 -2.45 1.48
CA VAL A 100 6.03 -3.03 0.16
C VAL A 100 5.00 -2.52 -0.83
N ALA A 101 5.41 -1.79 -1.86
CA ALA A 101 4.54 -1.32 -2.94
C ALA A 101 5.12 -1.68 -4.31
N VAL A 102 4.36 -2.42 -5.09
CA VAL A 102 4.75 -2.85 -6.43
C VAL A 102 3.64 -2.53 -7.42
N GLY A 103 3.86 -1.57 -8.30
CA GLY A 103 2.90 -1.10 -9.29
C GLY A 103 2.92 0.41 -9.47
N HIS A 104 2.35 0.89 -10.58
CA HIS A 104 2.15 2.32 -10.80
C HIS A 104 1.22 2.88 -9.72
N ASN A 105 1.62 3.95 -9.04
CA ASN A 105 0.86 4.60 -7.95
C ASN A 105 0.49 3.67 -6.78
N ALA A 106 1.13 2.51 -6.62
CA ALA A 106 0.88 1.66 -5.45
C ALA A 106 1.30 2.42 -4.17
N GLY A 107 0.38 2.61 -3.25
CA GLY A 107 0.61 3.37 -2.02
C GLY A 107 1.00 4.83 -2.24
N LEU A 108 0.56 5.47 -3.33
CA LEU A 108 0.97 6.83 -3.74
C LEU A 108 0.90 7.84 -2.59
N ALA A 109 -0.19 7.81 -1.82
CA ALA A 109 -0.48 8.79 -0.76
C ALA A 109 0.00 8.36 0.64
N VAL A 110 0.63 7.19 0.81
CA VAL A 110 1.13 6.75 2.13
C VAL A 110 2.14 7.76 2.64
N THR A 111 1.88 8.29 3.85
CA THR A 111 2.79 9.24 4.52
C THR A 111 3.49 8.58 5.71
N THR A 112 2.74 8.16 6.72
CA THR A 112 3.27 7.58 7.96
C THR A 112 2.78 6.17 8.25
N GLY A 113 1.93 5.60 7.37
CA GLY A 113 1.46 4.22 7.48
C GLY A 113 2.61 3.21 7.38
N VAL A 114 2.56 2.17 8.21
CA VAL A 114 3.60 1.14 8.29
C VAL A 114 3.06 -0.25 7.97
N GLN A 115 3.95 -1.17 7.57
CA GLN A 115 3.64 -2.59 7.39
C GLN A 115 2.51 -2.85 6.37
N ASN A 116 2.41 -2.01 5.33
CA ASN A 116 1.47 -2.23 4.25
C ASN A 116 2.12 -3.02 3.10
N THR A 117 1.40 -3.99 2.54
CA THR A 117 1.77 -4.74 1.33
C THR A 117 0.80 -4.37 0.21
N LEU A 118 1.24 -3.59 -0.78
CA LEU A 118 0.42 -2.96 -1.82
C LEU A 118 0.94 -3.37 -3.20
N ILE A 119 0.34 -4.39 -3.81
CA ILE A 119 0.81 -4.97 -5.06
C ILE A 119 -0.26 -4.86 -6.14
N GLY A 120 -0.02 -4.06 -7.14
CA GLY A 120 -0.94 -3.76 -8.24
C GLY A 120 -0.96 -2.28 -8.58
N GLY A 121 -1.38 -1.93 -9.78
CA GLY A 121 -1.60 -0.53 -10.13
C GLY A 121 -2.65 0.08 -9.20
N GLU A 122 -2.37 1.22 -8.59
CA GLU A 122 -3.25 1.97 -7.67
C GLU A 122 -3.66 1.21 -6.39
N ALA A 123 -3.04 0.06 -6.08
CA ALA A 123 -3.31 -0.67 -4.83
C ALA A 123 -3.00 0.24 -3.62
N GLY A 124 -3.99 0.43 -2.74
CA GLY A 124 -3.87 1.31 -1.58
C GLY A 124 -3.52 2.77 -1.93
N GLY A 125 -3.92 3.25 -3.11
CA GLY A 125 -3.46 4.53 -3.67
C GLY A 125 -3.74 5.76 -2.80
N THR A 126 -4.78 5.75 -1.96
CA THR A 126 -5.14 6.85 -1.05
C THR A 126 -4.85 6.58 0.43
N ILE A 127 -4.26 5.42 0.76
CA ILE A 127 -3.78 5.18 2.14
C ILE A 127 -2.84 6.31 2.55
N THR A 128 -3.10 6.92 3.72
CA THR A 128 -2.23 7.97 4.27
C THR A 128 -1.50 7.49 5.52
N THR A 129 -2.20 7.24 6.60
CA THR A 129 -1.65 6.86 7.90
C THR A 129 -2.00 5.43 8.32
N ALA A 130 -2.85 4.75 7.54
CA ALA A 130 -3.28 3.39 7.82
C ALA A 130 -2.11 2.39 7.74
N SER A 131 -2.17 1.37 8.59
CA SER A 131 -1.10 0.38 8.74
C SER A 131 -1.64 -1.06 8.64
N ASN A 132 -0.75 -2.02 8.45
CA ASN A 132 -1.04 -3.45 8.43
C ASN A 132 -2.04 -3.87 7.33
N ASN A 133 -2.13 -3.15 6.23
CA ASN A 133 -3.02 -3.53 5.13
C ASN A 133 -2.29 -4.38 4.09
N THR A 134 -2.97 -5.39 3.59
CA THR A 134 -2.54 -6.19 2.42
C THR A 134 -3.50 -5.94 1.27
N ALA A 135 -3.05 -5.29 0.21
CA ALA A 135 -3.80 -5.03 -1.01
C ALA A 135 -3.06 -5.63 -2.22
N VAL A 136 -3.64 -6.66 -2.83
CA VAL A 136 -3.04 -7.33 -4.00
C VAL A 136 -4.05 -7.37 -5.14
N GLY A 137 -3.83 -6.58 -6.16
CA GLY A 137 -4.71 -6.43 -7.33
C GLY A 137 -4.80 -4.99 -7.80
N TYR A 138 -5.30 -4.78 -9.02
CA TYR A 138 -5.58 -3.44 -9.52
C TYR A 138 -6.63 -2.77 -8.63
N SER A 139 -6.37 -1.57 -8.14
CA SER A 139 -7.24 -0.76 -7.27
C SER A 139 -7.73 -1.48 -6.00
N ALA A 140 -7.06 -2.55 -5.53
CA ALA A 140 -7.40 -3.15 -4.24
C ALA A 140 -7.18 -2.13 -3.11
N LEU A 141 -8.17 -1.94 -2.20
CA LEU A 141 -8.19 -0.92 -1.14
C LEU A 141 -7.87 0.50 -1.62
N GLN A 142 -8.24 0.85 -2.87
CA GLN A 142 -7.84 2.13 -3.46
C GLN A 142 -8.28 3.34 -2.63
N ALA A 143 -9.55 3.37 -2.14
CA ALA A 143 -10.10 4.49 -1.39
C ALA A 143 -9.75 4.46 0.11
N ASN A 144 -9.03 3.45 0.60
CA ASN A 144 -8.72 3.35 2.03
C ASN A 144 -7.82 4.51 2.47
N THR A 145 -8.29 5.29 3.43
CA THR A 145 -7.51 6.42 3.99
C THR A 145 -6.91 6.09 5.34
N SER A 146 -7.69 5.50 6.25
CA SER A 146 -7.29 5.25 7.64
C SER A 146 -7.68 3.88 8.20
N GLY A 147 -8.38 3.04 7.43
CA GLY A 147 -8.70 1.67 7.85
C GLY A 147 -7.44 0.80 7.96
N THR A 148 -7.31 0.07 9.07
CA THR A 148 -6.15 -0.78 9.37
C THR A 148 -6.50 -2.27 9.30
N ASP A 149 -5.47 -3.10 9.23
CA ASP A 149 -5.61 -4.56 9.37
C ASP A 149 -6.55 -5.20 8.32
N ASN A 150 -6.65 -4.60 7.13
CA ASN A 150 -7.46 -5.13 6.04
C ASN A 150 -6.63 -6.01 5.10
N THR A 151 -7.23 -7.10 4.62
CA THR A 151 -6.69 -7.95 3.55
C THR A 151 -7.60 -7.90 2.34
N ALA A 152 -7.13 -7.40 1.22
CA ALA A 152 -7.85 -7.35 -0.05
C ALA A 152 -7.02 -7.98 -1.18
N VAL A 153 -7.53 -9.05 -1.77
CA VAL A 153 -6.85 -9.77 -2.86
C VAL A 153 -7.82 -9.96 -4.02
N GLY A 154 -7.59 -9.28 -5.11
CA GLY A 154 -8.41 -9.27 -6.31
C GLY A 154 -8.51 -7.88 -6.92
N SER A 155 -8.90 -7.80 -8.19
CA SER A 155 -9.19 -6.51 -8.82
C SER A 155 -10.37 -5.86 -8.11
N ASN A 156 -10.23 -4.58 -7.73
CA ASN A 156 -11.23 -3.79 -6.98
C ASN A 156 -11.74 -4.46 -5.68
N ALA A 157 -10.95 -5.34 -5.06
CA ALA A 157 -11.30 -5.90 -3.76
C ALA A 157 -11.25 -4.78 -2.70
N GLY A 158 -12.37 -4.53 -2.03
CA GLY A 158 -12.50 -3.48 -1.02
C GLY A 158 -12.17 -2.06 -1.52
N ASP A 159 -12.32 -1.79 -2.82
CA ASP A 159 -11.86 -0.53 -3.43
C ASP A 159 -12.55 0.72 -2.88
N ALA A 160 -13.80 0.63 -2.40
CA ALA A 160 -14.51 1.72 -1.75
C ALA A 160 -14.26 1.84 -0.24
N ASN A 161 -13.51 0.91 0.38
CA ASN A 161 -13.24 0.99 1.83
C ASN A 161 -12.48 2.27 2.15
N THR A 162 -13.01 3.07 3.07
CA THR A 162 -12.37 4.34 3.49
C THR A 162 -11.74 4.25 4.88
N THR A 163 -12.50 3.76 5.85
CA THR A 163 -12.09 3.73 7.27
C THR A 163 -12.36 2.38 7.96
N GLY A 164 -13.04 1.44 7.27
CA GLY A 164 -13.30 0.10 7.80
C GLY A 164 -12.01 -0.66 8.08
N SER A 165 -11.98 -1.39 9.19
CA SER A 165 -10.80 -2.14 9.64
C SER A 165 -11.12 -3.63 9.82
N ASP A 166 -10.07 -4.47 9.90
CA ASP A 166 -10.21 -5.91 10.18
C ASP A 166 -11.09 -6.64 9.13
N ASN A 167 -11.07 -6.18 7.87
CA ASN A 167 -11.83 -6.82 6.80
C ASN A 167 -10.95 -7.77 5.96
N THR A 168 -11.55 -8.86 5.48
CA THR A 168 -10.95 -9.77 4.52
C THR A 168 -11.78 -9.84 3.24
N PHE A 169 -11.27 -9.31 2.13
CA PHE A 169 -11.90 -9.26 0.80
C PHE A 169 -11.06 -10.03 -0.21
N ILE A 170 -11.51 -11.21 -0.64
CA ILE A 170 -10.77 -12.06 -1.58
C ILE A 170 -11.65 -12.41 -2.78
N GLY A 171 -11.30 -11.88 -3.93
CA GLY A 171 -12.03 -12.06 -5.19
C GLY A 171 -12.22 -10.73 -5.92
N ASP A 172 -12.54 -10.80 -7.21
CA ASP A 172 -12.87 -9.63 -8.01
C ASP A 172 -14.12 -8.93 -7.44
N ASN A 173 -14.02 -7.63 -7.15
CA ASN A 173 -15.04 -6.82 -6.50
C ASN A 173 -15.57 -7.37 -5.15
N ALA A 174 -14.84 -8.23 -4.46
CA ALA A 174 -15.24 -8.69 -3.11
C ALA A 174 -15.22 -7.50 -2.15
N GLY A 175 -16.34 -7.25 -1.44
CA GLY A 175 -16.46 -6.09 -0.56
C GLY A 175 -16.34 -4.73 -1.26
N GLY A 176 -16.57 -4.66 -2.60
CA GLY A 176 -16.30 -3.45 -3.38
C GLY A 176 -17.08 -2.22 -2.93
N GLY A 177 -18.28 -2.36 -2.35
CA GLY A 177 -19.05 -1.25 -1.78
C GLY A 177 -18.79 -0.92 -0.32
N ALA A 178 -17.97 -1.72 0.39
CA ALA A 178 -17.69 -1.51 1.81
C ALA A 178 -16.97 -0.17 2.03
N THR A 179 -17.60 0.75 2.75
CA THR A 179 -17.02 2.08 3.00
C THR A 179 -16.44 2.22 4.40
N THR A 180 -17.20 1.87 5.43
CA THR A 180 -16.79 2.02 6.83
C THR A 180 -17.00 0.76 7.66
N GLY A 181 -17.64 -0.27 7.09
CA GLY A 181 -17.88 -1.56 7.77
C GLY A 181 -16.58 -2.26 8.15
N SER A 182 -16.56 -2.87 9.32
CA SER A 182 -15.42 -3.58 9.89
C SER A 182 -15.76 -5.05 10.18
N TYR A 183 -14.73 -5.88 10.36
CA TYR A 183 -14.87 -7.30 10.72
C TYR A 183 -15.64 -8.13 9.66
N ASN A 184 -15.64 -7.71 8.41
CA ASN A 184 -16.32 -8.43 7.34
C ASN A 184 -15.35 -9.39 6.61
N THR A 185 -15.85 -10.59 6.30
CA THR A 185 -15.15 -11.58 5.47
C THR A 185 -15.94 -11.80 4.18
N ALA A 186 -15.39 -11.42 3.03
CA ALA A 186 -15.93 -11.67 1.70
C ALA A 186 -14.95 -12.50 0.88
N VAL A 187 -15.27 -13.73 0.56
CA VAL A 187 -14.44 -14.61 -0.26
C VAL A 187 -15.24 -15.11 -1.46
N GLY A 188 -14.92 -14.64 -2.64
CA GLY A 188 -15.60 -14.93 -3.90
C GLY A 188 -15.86 -13.65 -4.69
N SER A 189 -15.91 -13.78 -6.03
CA SER A 189 -16.23 -12.62 -6.88
C SER A 189 -17.61 -12.08 -6.55
N GLY A 190 -17.70 -10.77 -6.28
CA GLY A 190 -18.92 -10.06 -5.92
C GLY A 190 -19.52 -10.41 -4.56
N ALA A 191 -18.83 -11.17 -3.70
CA ALA A 191 -19.29 -11.37 -2.33
C ALA A 191 -19.29 -10.02 -1.57
N LEU A 192 -20.41 -9.70 -0.86
CA LEU A 192 -20.62 -8.43 -0.15
C LEU A 192 -20.39 -7.17 -1.03
N ILE A 193 -20.63 -7.25 -2.32
CA ILE A 193 -20.29 -6.14 -3.25
C ILE A 193 -21.05 -4.86 -2.96
N THR A 194 -22.27 -4.90 -2.39
CA THR A 194 -23.07 -3.72 -2.07
C THR A 194 -23.01 -3.30 -0.59
N LEU A 195 -22.22 -4.00 0.23
CA LEU A 195 -22.04 -3.64 1.63
C LEU A 195 -21.57 -2.19 1.74
N THR A 196 -22.16 -1.41 2.67
CA THR A 196 -21.69 -0.04 2.90
C THR A 196 -21.09 0.15 4.28
N THR A 197 -21.89 0.01 5.33
CA THR A 197 -21.50 0.36 6.70
C THR A 197 -21.64 -0.78 7.70
N ALA A 198 -22.12 -1.94 7.27
CA ALA A 198 -22.42 -3.05 8.15
C ALA A 198 -21.15 -3.82 8.57
N ASP A 199 -21.19 -4.36 9.78
CA ASP A 199 -20.08 -5.06 10.42
C ASP A 199 -20.35 -6.57 10.53
N ALA A 200 -19.29 -7.33 10.78
CA ALA A 200 -19.32 -8.72 11.24
C ALA A 200 -20.06 -9.70 10.30
N ASN A 201 -20.03 -9.47 8.99
CA ASN A 201 -20.61 -10.39 8.03
C ASN A 201 -19.57 -11.38 7.48
N THR A 202 -19.98 -12.64 7.28
CA THR A 202 -19.19 -13.67 6.61
C THR A 202 -19.90 -14.12 5.34
N ALA A 203 -19.32 -13.83 4.18
CA ALA A 203 -19.84 -14.21 2.86
C ALA A 203 -18.78 -15.01 2.09
N ILE A 204 -19.01 -16.30 1.90
CA ILE A 204 -18.09 -17.19 1.20
C ILE A 204 -18.81 -17.83 0.00
N GLY A 205 -18.42 -17.47 -1.21
CA GLY A 205 -19.00 -17.93 -2.45
C GLY A 205 -19.23 -16.80 -3.44
N TYR A 206 -19.39 -17.15 -4.71
CA TYR A 206 -19.76 -16.19 -5.75
C TYR A 206 -21.06 -15.48 -5.37
N LYS A 207 -21.03 -14.14 -5.26
CA LYS A 207 -22.16 -13.27 -4.92
C LYS A 207 -22.88 -13.65 -3.62
N ALA A 208 -22.20 -14.24 -2.65
CA ALA A 208 -22.77 -14.44 -1.32
C ALA A 208 -23.02 -13.07 -0.66
N LEU A 209 -24.22 -12.86 -0.08
CA LEU A 209 -24.67 -11.57 0.49
C LEU A 209 -24.54 -10.39 -0.48
N GLU A 210 -24.75 -10.61 -1.78
CA GLU A 210 -24.55 -9.59 -2.83
C GLU A 210 -25.32 -8.29 -2.53
N ALA A 211 -26.62 -8.41 -2.15
CA ALA A 211 -27.48 -7.25 -1.91
C ALA A 211 -27.41 -6.68 -0.48
N ASN A 212 -26.59 -7.23 0.42
CA ASN A 212 -26.52 -6.75 1.80
C ASN A 212 -25.89 -5.36 1.86
N THR A 213 -26.63 -4.37 2.32
CA THR A 213 -26.17 -2.99 2.48
C THR A 213 -25.88 -2.62 3.93
N SER A 214 -26.73 -3.06 4.88
CA SER A 214 -26.66 -2.66 6.28
C SER A 214 -26.94 -3.77 7.30
N GLY A 215 -27.24 -4.99 6.86
CA GLY A 215 -27.41 -6.13 7.78
C GLY A 215 -26.09 -6.56 8.40
N THR A 216 -26.06 -6.77 9.72
CA THR A 216 -24.88 -7.19 10.48
C THR A 216 -24.98 -8.66 10.90
N ASP A 217 -23.84 -9.25 11.31
CA ASP A 217 -23.79 -10.58 11.93
C ASP A 217 -24.39 -11.70 11.06
N ASN A 218 -24.31 -11.58 9.74
CA ASN A 218 -24.79 -12.61 8.82
C ASN A 218 -23.67 -13.55 8.40
N THR A 219 -24.00 -14.85 8.27
CA THR A 219 -23.12 -15.87 7.72
C THR A 219 -23.78 -16.51 6.49
N ALA A 220 -23.17 -16.38 5.33
CA ALA A 220 -23.63 -16.96 4.07
C ALA A 220 -22.49 -17.73 3.40
N VAL A 221 -22.67 -19.03 3.20
CA VAL A 221 -21.68 -19.89 2.54
C VAL A 221 -22.34 -20.63 1.38
N GLY A 222 -21.88 -20.38 0.17
CA GLY A 222 -22.37 -21.01 -1.06
C GLY A 222 -22.57 -20.00 -2.19
N PHE A 223 -22.75 -20.53 -3.40
CA PHE A 223 -23.09 -19.75 -4.59
C PHE A 223 -24.44 -19.05 -4.39
N ASN A 224 -24.50 -17.71 -4.52
CA ASN A 224 -25.66 -16.86 -4.29
C ASN A 224 -26.34 -17.06 -2.92
N ALA A 225 -25.58 -17.47 -1.89
CA ALA A 225 -26.15 -17.64 -0.55
C ALA A 225 -26.59 -16.26 0.01
N LEU A 226 -27.84 -16.14 0.46
CA LEU A 226 -28.45 -14.91 0.98
C LEU A 226 -28.28 -13.68 0.05
N ASP A 227 -28.23 -13.88 -1.26
CA ASP A 227 -27.96 -12.85 -2.26
C ASP A 227 -28.99 -11.71 -2.28
N ALA A 228 -30.24 -11.98 -1.91
CA ALA A 228 -31.33 -11.00 -1.85
C ALA A 228 -31.52 -10.33 -0.45
N SER A 229 -30.75 -10.71 0.56
CA SER A 229 -30.88 -10.13 1.90
C SER A 229 -30.20 -8.75 1.95
N SER A 230 -30.97 -7.68 2.03
CA SER A 230 -30.43 -6.31 1.96
C SER A 230 -30.15 -5.67 3.34
N THR A 231 -30.97 -5.98 4.36
CA THR A 231 -30.91 -5.34 5.69
C THR A 231 -31.10 -6.33 6.85
N GLY A 232 -31.31 -7.61 6.57
CA GLY A 232 -31.47 -8.64 7.59
C GLY A 232 -30.19 -8.87 8.37
N SER A 233 -30.29 -9.03 9.69
CA SER A 233 -29.16 -9.34 10.58
C SER A 233 -29.31 -10.74 11.22
N ASP A 234 -28.24 -11.27 11.80
CA ASP A 234 -28.21 -12.53 12.53
C ASP A 234 -28.69 -13.76 11.70
N ASN A 235 -28.46 -13.76 10.39
CA ASN A 235 -28.82 -14.89 9.53
C ASN A 235 -27.65 -15.86 9.34
N THR A 236 -27.98 -17.17 9.25
CA THR A 236 -26.99 -18.24 9.01
C THR A 236 -27.51 -19.22 7.99
#